data_41fd8c3c11f1070ea2b4afb3a66b4af7
#
_entry.id   41fd8c3c11f1070ea2b4afb3a66b4af7
#
_cell.length_a   1.000
_cell.length_b   1.000
_cell.length_c   1.000
_cell.angle_alpha   90.00
_cell.angle_beta   90.00
_cell.angle_gamma   90.00
#
_symmetry.space_group_name_H-M   'P 1'
#
loop_
_entity.id
_entity.type
_entity.pdbx_description
1 polymer ?
#
loop_
_entity_poly.entity_id
_entity_poly.type
_entity_poly.pdbx_seq_one_letter_code
_entity_poly.pdbx_strand_id
1 'polypeptide(L)'
;TPANVADFSATAYFFASYLRKVLNVPVGVICSSWGGSKIESWINKEVYTEKFPEISLSVLTKDPKDIARPKDEPTLLYNAMIHPIKQFTIKGTIWYQGESNLNNPQVYKRLFPAMVRSWRKEWNQGEFPFYYVQIAPYDYGRKNADKTEAAEIRQVQLECLKEIPNAGMVVTADIGNRTCVHPSDKESVGKRLALWALAKTYQRSGTPYSGPLYKSFTIDKEKIIVEFDYAEMGMTSYDREIVGFEIAGKDGIYYPAKAVLFDNKTKVTLTSDQVPEPVGVCLLY
;
A
#
# COMPACT_ATOMS: atom_id res chain seq x y z
N THR A 1 15.55 -9.75 -23.12
CA THR A 1 16.55 -8.68 -23.26
C THR A 1 15.95 -7.35 -22.78
N PRO A 2 16.73 -6.34 -22.38
CA PRO A 2 16.23 -5.02 -22.02
C PRO A 2 15.30 -4.41 -23.07
N ALA A 3 15.61 -4.57 -24.36
CA ALA A 3 14.80 -4.09 -25.46
C ALA A 3 13.40 -4.73 -25.51
N ASN A 4 13.25 -5.98 -25.08
CA ASN A 4 11.97 -6.69 -25.12
C ASN A 4 11.04 -6.37 -23.94
N VAL A 5 11.53 -5.65 -22.95
CA VAL A 5 10.77 -5.32 -21.70
C VAL A 5 10.67 -3.83 -21.44
N ALA A 6 11.08 -3.00 -22.39
CA ALA A 6 11.09 -1.54 -22.23
C ALA A 6 9.70 -0.98 -21.87
N ASP A 7 8.65 -1.54 -22.47
CA ASP A 7 7.24 -1.13 -22.26
C ASP A 7 6.53 -1.98 -21.19
N PHE A 8 7.23 -2.90 -20.55
CA PHE A 8 6.66 -3.75 -19.50
C PHE A 8 6.72 -3.06 -18.14
N SER A 9 5.81 -3.42 -17.23
CA SER A 9 5.85 -2.92 -15.85
C SER A 9 7.20 -3.20 -15.19
N ALA A 10 7.96 -2.16 -14.89
CA ALA A 10 9.26 -2.28 -14.21
C ALA A 10 9.12 -2.95 -12.84
N THR A 11 8.07 -2.60 -12.06
CA THR A 11 7.80 -3.24 -10.77
C THR A 11 7.58 -4.74 -10.92
N ALA A 12 6.76 -5.17 -11.88
CA ALA A 12 6.47 -6.57 -12.12
C ALA A 12 7.72 -7.32 -12.66
N TYR A 13 8.53 -6.66 -13.48
CA TYR A 13 9.79 -7.20 -13.97
C TYR A 13 10.77 -7.48 -12.82
N PHE A 14 11.01 -6.50 -11.95
CA PHE A 14 11.93 -6.68 -10.83
C PHE A 14 11.42 -7.69 -9.80
N PHE A 15 10.11 -7.72 -9.56
CA PHE A 15 9.46 -8.75 -8.75
C PHE A 15 9.76 -10.16 -9.30
N ALA A 16 9.42 -10.40 -10.56
CA ALA A 16 9.60 -11.71 -11.20
C ALA A 16 11.08 -12.12 -11.33
N SER A 17 11.93 -11.16 -11.68
CA SER A 17 13.39 -11.40 -11.82
C SER A 17 14.00 -11.81 -10.48
N TYR A 18 13.61 -11.17 -9.38
CA TYR A 18 14.10 -11.52 -8.06
C TYR A 18 13.60 -12.90 -7.61
N LEU A 19 12.30 -13.19 -7.79
CA LEU A 19 11.74 -14.52 -7.50
C LEU A 19 12.43 -15.60 -8.32
N ARG A 20 12.59 -15.41 -9.63
CA ARG A 20 13.29 -16.35 -10.51
C ARG A 20 14.72 -16.64 -10.02
N LYS A 21 15.44 -15.59 -9.64
CA LYS A 21 16.82 -15.72 -9.14
C LYS A 21 16.89 -16.55 -7.85
N VAL A 22 15.98 -16.33 -6.91
CA VAL A 22 16.01 -16.97 -5.58
C VAL A 22 15.43 -18.39 -5.62
N LEU A 23 14.36 -18.60 -6.39
CA LEU A 23 13.66 -19.89 -6.46
C LEU A 23 14.26 -20.82 -7.53
N ASN A 24 15.00 -20.27 -8.49
CA ASN A 24 15.54 -20.98 -9.65
C ASN A 24 14.47 -21.69 -10.49
N VAL A 25 13.29 -21.05 -10.65
CA VAL A 25 12.19 -21.57 -11.47
C VAL A 25 11.69 -20.47 -12.43
N PRO A 26 11.08 -20.82 -13.56
CA PRO A 26 10.40 -19.84 -14.41
C PRO A 26 9.30 -19.12 -13.65
N VAL A 27 9.18 -17.81 -13.85
CA VAL A 27 8.11 -16.96 -13.29
C VAL A 27 7.42 -16.24 -14.44
N GLY A 28 6.16 -16.59 -14.68
CA GLY A 28 5.30 -15.90 -15.63
C GLY A 28 4.64 -14.67 -14.99
N VAL A 29 4.46 -13.60 -15.75
CA VAL A 29 3.79 -12.38 -15.31
C VAL A 29 2.76 -11.94 -16.34
N ILE A 30 1.53 -11.70 -15.89
CA ILE A 30 0.48 -11.06 -16.67
C ILE A 30 0.42 -9.60 -16.24
N CYS A 31 0.72 -8.67 -17.14
CA CYS A 31 0.63 -7.24 -16.88
C CYS A 31 -0.75 -6.73 -17.31
N SER A 32 -1.62 -6.46 -16.33
CA SER A 32 -2.92 -5.86 -16.52
C SER A 32 -2.97 -4.55 -15.71
N SER A 33 -2.56 -3.45 -16.33
CA SER A 33 -2.42 -2.16 -15.65
C SER A 33 -2.76 -0.99 -16.58
N TRP A 34 -3.35 0.07 -16.00
CA TRP A 34 -3.64 1.32 -16.70
C TRP A 34 -3.30 2.50 -15.79
N GLY A 35 -2.31 3.30 -16.18
CA GLY A 35 -1.79 4.40 -15.38
C GLY A 35 -2.84 5.47 -15.05
N GLY A 36 -2.86 5.92 -13.80
CA GLY A 36 -3.78 6.94 -13.30
C GLY A 36 -5.24 6.50 -13.27
N SER A 37 -5.52 5.21 -13.13
CA SER A 37 -6.87 4.69 -12.97
C SER A 37 -7.35 4.76 -11.52
N LYS A 38 -8.65 4.90 -11.34
CA LYS A 38 -9.30 4.75 -10.03
C LYS A 38 -9.60 3.29 -9.72
N ILE A 39 -9.64 2.93 -8.43
CA ILE A 39 -9.97 1.57 -8.00
C ILE A 39 -11.36 1.14 -8.47
N GLU A 40 -12.29 2.08 -8.58
CA GLU A 40 -13.66 1.86 -9.03
C GLU A 40 -13.72 1.14 -10.37
N SER A 41 -12.78 1.41 -11.26
CA SER A 41 -12.77 0.82 -12.60
C SER A 41 -12.39 -0.67 -12.63
N TRP A 42 -11.78 -1.18 -11.53
CA TRP A 42 -11.26 -2.55 -11.44
C TRP A 42 -12.18 -3.54 -10.72
N ILE A 43 -13.40 -3.13 -10.40
CA ILE A 43 -14.38 -3.92 -9.63
C ILE A 43 -15.53 -4.34 -10.56
N ASN A 44 -15.99 -5.59 -10.46
CA ASN A 44 -17.13 -6.06 -11.24
C ASN A 44 -18.45 -5.40 -10.81
N LYS A 45 -19.42 -5.38 -11.70
CA LYS A 45 -20.72 -4.72 -11.48
C LYS A 45 -21.52 -5.35 -10.32
N GLU A 46 -21.37 -6.65 -10.10
CA GLU A 46 -22.08 -7.41 -9.07
C GLU A 46 -21.74 -6.88 -7.66
N VAL A 47 -20.48 -6.54 -7.42
CA VAL A 47 -20.04 -5.91 -6.16
C VAL A 47 -20.75 -4.59 -5.93
N TYR A 48 -20.90 -3.78 -6.96
CA TYR A 48 -21.59 -2.49 -6.85
C TYR A 48 -23.08 -2.68 -6.56
N THR A 49 -23.74 -3.53 -7.31
CA THR A 49 -25.19 -3.76 -7.11
C THR A 49 -25.51 -4.37 -5.74
N GLU A 50 -24.62 -5.22 -5.21
CA GLU A 50 -24.83 -5.89 -3.93
C GLU A 50 -24.41 -5.05 -2.72
N LYS A 51 -23.30 -4.28 -2.82
CA LYS A 51 -22.63 -3.69 -1.65
C LYS A 51 -22.48 -2.17 -1.69
N PHE A 52 -22.56 -1.56 -2.86
CA PHE A 52 -22.31 -0.13 -3.07
C PHE A 52 -23.35 0.47 -4.04
N PRO A 53 -24.68 0.32 -3.74
CA PRO A 53 -25.74 0.80 -4.63
C PRO A 53 -25.73 2.33 -4.80
N GLU A 54 -25.02 3.05 -3.93
CA GLU A 54 -24.79 4.49 -4.04
C GLU A 54 -23.84 4.88 -5.20
N ILE A 55 -23.06 3.94 -5.72
CA ILE A 55 -22.16 4.18 -6.85
C ILE A 55 -22.90 3.89 -8.15
N SER A 56 -23.11 4.94 -8.95
CA SER A 56 -23.84 4.82 -10.22
C SER A 56 -23.10 3.98 -11.25
N LEU A 57 -23.81 3.06 -11.86
CA LEU A 57 -23.33 2.26 -13.00
C LEU A 57 -23.90 2.75 -14.35
N SER A 58 -24.42 3.97 -14.41
CA SER A 58 -25.00 4.54 -15.64
C SER A 58 -24.02 4.58 -16.82
N VAL A 59 -22.71 4.57 -16.55
CA VAL A 59 -21.66 4.48 -17.58
C VAL A 59 -21.80 3.22 -18.44
N LEU A 60 -22.33 2.12 -17.93
CA LEU A 60 -22.46 0.86 -18.65
C LEU A 60 -23.52 0.90 -19.76
N THR A 61 -24.35 1.93 -19.78
CA THR A 61 -25.39 2.16 -20.82
C THR A 61 -25.00 3.24 -21.83
N LYS A 62 -23.85 3.89 -21.66
CA LYS A 62 -23.34 4.92 -22.57
C LYS A 62 -22.67 4.31 -23.79
N ASP A 63 -22.71 5.04 -24.92
CA ASP A 63 -21.82 4.72 -26.03
C ASP A 63 -20.36 4.86 -25.57
N PRO A 64 -19.46 3.91 -25.85
CA PRO A 64 -18.06 4.01 -25.49
C PRO A 64 -17.37 5.31 -25.96
N LYS A 65 -17.84 5.89 -27.06
CA LYS A 65 -17.32 7.16 -27.59
C LYS A 65 -17.61 8.36 -26.70
N ASP A 66 -18.67 8.27 -25.90
CA ASP A 66 -19.10 9.33 -24.99
C ASP A 66 -18.45 9.25 -23.62
N ILE A 67 -17.59 8.25 -23.39
CA ILE A 67 -16.89 8.05 -22.12
C ILE A 67 -15.51 8.71 -22.20
N ALA A 68 -15.42 9.92 -21.65
CA ALA A 68 -14.19 10.72 -21.72
C ALA A 68 -12.99 10.09 -20.97
N ARG A 69 -13.24 9.41 -19.84
CA ARG A 69 -12.18 8.84 -18.98
C ARG A 69 -12.55 7.44 -18.49
N PRO A 70 -12.48 6.42 -19.37
CA PRO A 70 -12.89 5.04 -19.01
C PRO A 70 -12.20 4.48 -17.76
N LYS A 71 -10.95 4.88 -17.53
CA LYS A 71 -10.13 4.43 -16.40
C LYS A 71 -10.60 4.96 -15.03
N ASP A 72 -11.50 5.94 -15.01
CA ASP A 72 -12.06 6.49 -13.78
C ASP A 72 -13.48 5.96 -13.50
N GLU A 73 -14.09 5.33 -14.49
CA GLU A 73 -15.48 4.89 -14.43
C GLU A 73 -15.60 3.47 -13.85
N PRO A 74 -16.63 3.20 -13.04
CA PRO A 74 -16.82 1.89 -12.45
C PRO A 74 -16.84 0.74 -13.46
N THR A 75 -16.18 -0.37 -13.14
CA THR A 75 -16.24 -1.66 -13.85
C THR A 75 -15.49 -1.73 -15.18
N LEU A 76 -15.20 -0.61 -15.85
CA LEU A 76 -14.75 -0.65 -17.24
C LEU A 76 -13.41 -1.36 -17.42
N LEU A 77 -12.43 -1.11 -16.56
CA LEU A 77 -11.14 -1.82 -16.64
C LEU A 77 -11.24 -3.27 -16.14
N TYR A 78 -12.14 -3.54 -15.22
CA TYR A 78 -12.43 -4.93 -14.85
C TYR A 78 -12.93 -5.72 -16.08
N ASN A 79 -13.92 -5.21 -16.78
CA ASN A 79 -14.48 -5.88 -17.97
C ASN A 79 -13.45 -6.06 -19.08
N ALA A 80 -12.62 -5.05 -19.33
CA ALA A 80 -11.66 -5.07 -20.43
C ALA A 80 -10.37 -5.84 -20.13
N MET A 81 -9.90 -5.83 -18.87
CA MET A 81 -8.53 -6.22 -18.54
C MET A 81 -8.44 -7.32 -17.48
N ILE A 82 -9.44 -7.48 -16.62
CA ILE A 82 -9.45 -8.52 -15.58
C ILE A 82 -10.33 -9.70 -15.98
N HIS A 83 -11.55 -9.44 -16.40
CA HIS A 83 -12.48 -10.49 -16.80
C HIS A 83 -11.93 -11.46 -17.86
N PRO A 84 -11.24 -11.00 -18.93
CA PRO A 84 -10.68 -11.91 -19.95
C PRO A 84 -9.60 -12.85 -19.43
N ILE A 85 -8.87 -12.47 -18.37
CA ILE A 85 -7.71 -13.24 -17.87
C ILE A 85 -8.05 -14.12 -16.67
N LYS A 86 -9.25 -14.07 -16.12
CA LYS A 86 -9.64 -14.82 -14.92
C LYS A 86 -9.60 -16.35 -15.06
N GLN A 87 -9.49 -16.87 -16.28
CA GLN A 87 -9.35 -18.30 -16.54
C GLN A 87 -7.92 -18.81 -16.40
N PHE A 88 -6.93 -17.93 -16.38
CA PHE A 88 -5.54 -18.34 -16.16
C PHE A 88 -5.30 -18.64 -14.68
N THR A 89 -4.72 -19.78 -14.40
CA THR A 89 -4.24 -20.11 -13.06
C THR A 89 -3.12 -19.15 -12.67
N ILE A 90 -3.27 -18.48 -11.52
CA ILE A 90 -2.28 -17.56 -11.00
C ILE A 90 -1.80 -17.97 -9.60
N LYS A 91 -0.57 -17.63 -9.26
CA LYS A 91 -0.02 -17.87 -7.92
C LYS A 91 -0.38 -16.79 -6.94
N GLY A 92 -0.71 -15.60 -7.42
CA GLY A 92 -1.07 -14.44 -6.62
C GLY A 92 -1.11 -13.16 -7.45
N THR A 93 -1.41 -12.04 -6.81
CA THR A 93 -1.49 -10.72 -7.44
C THR A 93 -0.53 -9.77 -6.75
N ILE A 94 0.10 -8.88 -7.53
CA ILE A 94 0.76 -7.68 -7.03
C ILE A 94 -0.02 -6.45 -7.53
N TRP A 95 -0.25 -5.48 -6.62
CA TRP A 95 -1.10 -4.32 -6.88
C TRP A 95 -0.39 -3.02 -6.50
N TYR A 96 -0.36 -2.05 -7.40
CA TYR A 96 0.22 -0.74 -7.14
C TYR A 96 -0.69 0.36 -7.70
N GLN A 97 -1.52 0.92 -6.86
CA GLN A 97 -2.52 1.93 -7.20
C GLN A 97 -2.96 2.66 -5.93
N GLY A 98 -3.46 3.88 -6.05
CA GLY A 98 -4.03 4.65 -4.94
C GLY A 98 -4.07 6.15 -5.20
N GLU A 99 -3.14 6.68 -5.97
CA GLU A 99 -2.96 8.12 -6.19
C GLU A 99 -4.19 8.80 -6.82
N SER A 100 -4.92 8.09 -7.66
CA SER A 100 -6.16 8.62 -8.27
C SER A 100 -7.36 8.63 -7.34
N ASN A 101 -7.24 8.04 -6.14
CA ASN A 101 -8.28 7.98 -5.12
C ASN A 101 -8.02 8.90 -3.91
N LEU A 102 -7.03 9.79 -3.98
CA LEU A 102 -6.66 10.71 -2.91
C LEU A 102 -7.85 11.50 -2.33
N ASN A 103 -8.80 11.89 -3.18
CA ASN A 103 -9.94 12.70 -2.77
C ASN A 103 -11.03 11.89 -2.04
N ASN A 104 -10.94 10.55 -2.00
CA ASN A 104 -11.96 9.66 -1.41
C ASN A 104 -11.34 8.48 -0.66
N PRO A 105 -10.50 8.71 0.37
CA PRO A 105 -9.82 7.63 1.09
C PRO A 105 -10.81 6.67 1.78
N GLN A 106 -11.92 7.16 2.30
CA GLN A 106 -12.91 6.32 2.98
C GLN A 106 -13.69 5.42 2.01
N VAL A 107 -13.94 5.87 0.80
CA VAL A 107 -14.51 5.02 -0.26
C VAL A 107 -13.49 3.95 -0.67
N TYR A 108 -12.22 4.32 -0.85
CA TYR A 108 -11.14 3.38 -1.14
C TYR A 108 -11.03 2.29 -0.08
N LYS A 109 -11.12 2.63 1.21
CA LYS A 109 -11.10 1.68 2.33
C LYS A 109 -12.15 0.57 2.20
N ARG A 110 -13.34 0.91 1.71
CA ARG A 110 -14.44 -0.03 1.50
C ARG A 110 -14.27 -0.83 0.21
N LEU A 111 -13.85 -0.17 -0.87
CA LEU A 111 -13.76 -0.77 -2.19
C LEU A 111 -12.58 -1.73 -2.33
N PHE A 112 -11.42 -1.43 -1.75
CA PHE A 112 -10.22 -2.23 -1.96
C PHE A 112 -10.36 -3.66 -1.41
N PRO A 113 -10.79 -3.90 -0.18
CA PRO A 113 -11.06 -5.26 0.29
C PRO A 113 -12.17 -5.95 -0.49
N ALA A 114 -13.20 -5.21 -0.94
CA ALA A 114 -14.28 -5.78 -1.75
C ALA A 114 -13.79 -6.22 -3.13
N MET A 115 -12.91 -5.44 -3.77
CA MET A 115 -12.25 -5.80 -5.02
C MET A 115 -11.46 -7.11 -4.88
N VAL A 116 -10.61 -7.20 -3.86
CA VAL A 116 -9.78 -8.40 -3.65
C VAL A 116 -10.64 -9.64 -3.43
N ARG A 117 -11.67 -9.55 -2.58
CA ARG A 117 -12.64 -10.66 -2.37
C ARG A 117 -13.35 -11.06 -3.66
N SER A 118 -13.74 -10.06 -4.47
CA SER A 118 -14.40 -10.30 -5.75
C SER A 118 -13.47 -11.04 -6.73
N TRP A 119 -12.23 -10.58 -6.89
CA TRP A 119 -11.28 -11.27 -7.76
C TRP A 119 -11.01 -12.70 -7.31
N ARG A 120 -10.81 -12.95 -6.02
CA ARG A 120 -10.63 -14.30 -5.48
C ARG A 120 -11.82 -15.20 -5.75
N LYS A 121 -13.05 -14.69 -5.61
CA LYS A 121 -14.28 -15.39 -5.97
C LYS A 121 -14.32 -15.75 -7.46
N GLU A 122 -13.97 -14.81 -8.33
CA GLU A 122 -13.97 -15.01 -9.79
C GLU A 122 -12.91 -16.00 -10.26
N TRP A 123 -11.72 -15.98 -9.66
CA TRP A 123 -10.66 -16.95 -9.96
C TRP A 123 -10.93 -18.34 -9.39
N ASN A 124 -11.75 -18.44 -8.37
CA ASN A 124 -12.08 -19.71 -7.68
C ASN A 124 -10.83 -20.53 -7.28
N GLN A 125 -9.76 -19.85 -6.85
CA GLN A 125 -8.50 -20.44 -6.40
C GLN A 125 -8.24 -20.20 -4.89
N GLY A 126 -9.30 -19.98 -4.10
CA GLY A 126 -9.22 -19.67 -2.69
C GLY A 126 -8.60 -18.29 -2.41
N GLU A 127 -8.06 -18.13 -1.20
CA GLU A 127 -7.44 -16.90 -0.74
C GLU A 127 -6.00 -16.77 -1.28
N PHE A 128 -5.83 -16.67 -2.60
CA PHE A 128 -4.50 -16.49 -3.19
C PHE A 128 -3.83 -15.21 -2.66
N PRO A 129 -2.47 -15.18 -2.56
CA PRO A 129 -1.72 -14.04 -2.06
C PRO A 129 -2.02 -12.75 -2.83
N PHE A 130 -2.26 -11.67 -2.10
CA PHE A 130 -2.46 -10.33 -2.67
C PHE A 130 -1.49 -9.35 -2.02
N TYR A 131 -0.39 -9.05 -2.71
CA TYR A 131 0.62 -8.12 -2.22
C TYR A 131 0.47 -6.77 -2.89
N TYR A 132 0.52 -5.69 -2.11
CA TYR A 132 0.28 -4.37 -2.65
C TYR A 132 1.28 -3.33 -2.14
N VAL A 133 1.37 -2.24 -2.88
CA VAL A 133 2.29 -1.14 -2.60
C VAL A 133 1.49 0.02 -2.03
N GLN A 134 1.92 0.53 -0.89
CA GLN A 134 1.45 1.81 -0.36
C GLN A 134 1.93 2.93 -1.27
N ILE A 135 1.08 3.92 -1.56
CA ILE A 135 1.46 5.02 -2.45
C ILE A 135 2.71 5.76 -1.93
N ALA A 136 3.58 6.14 -2.88
CA ALA A 136 4.82 6.82 -2.57
C ALA A 136 4.61 8.27 -2.11
N PRO A 137 5.49 8.82 -1.27
CA PRO A 137 5.52 10.24 -0.98
C PRO A 137 5.73 11.06 -2.25
N TYR A 138 4.90 12.09 -2.42
CA TYR A 138 4.96 13.04 -3.51
C TYR A 138 4.35 14.38 -3.08
N ASP A 139 4.96 15.47 -3.49
CA ASP A 139 4.42 16.80 -3.29
C ASP A 139 3.38 17.10 -4.39
N TYR A 140 2.11 16.91 -4.07
CA TYR A 140 1.00 17.13 -5.01
C TYR A 140 0.79 18.61 -5.40
N GLY A 141 1.81 19.47 -5.20
CA GLY A 141 1.82 20.89 -5.61
C GLY A 141 0.78 21.73 -4.88
N ARG A 142 0.37 21.31 -3.72
CA ARG A 142 -0.70 21.95 -2.95
C ARG A 142 -0.13 23.06 -2.10
N LYS A 143 -0.51 24.30 -2.41
CA LYS A 143 -0.09 25.50 -1.69
C LYS A 143 -0.55 25.56 -0.22
N ASN A 144 -1.40 24.63 0.21
CA ASN A 144 -1.93 24.57 1.58
C ASN A 144 -1.33 23.36 2.30
N ALA A 145 -0.57 23.61 3.36
CA ALA A 145 0.03 22.60 4.22
C ALA A 145 -0.99 21.67 4.93
N ASP A 146 -2.28 22.02 4.89
CA ASP A 146 -3.35 21.35 5.63
C ASP A 146 -3.98 20.15 4.90
N LYS A 147 -3.42 19.73 3.76
CA LYS A 147 -4.01 18.64 2.98
C LYS A 147 -3.39 17.30 3.32
N THR A 148 -4.16 16.49 4.01
CA THR A 148 -3.77 15.17 4.55
C THR A 148 -4.11 13.98 3.65
N GLU A 149 -4.74 14.20 2.48
CA GLU A 149 -5.33 13.12 1.67
C GLU A 149 -4.33 12.02 1.28
N ALA A 150 -3.06 12.39 1.02
CA ALA A 150 -2.03 11.39 0.73
C ALA A 150 -1.65 10.56 1.97
N ALA A 151 -1.63 11.19 3.15
CA ALA A 151 -1.43 10.48 4.42
C ALA A 151 -2.64 9.61 4.74
N GLU A 152 -3.86 10.10 4.50
CA GLU A 152 -5.10 9.35 4.71
C GLU A 152 -5.18 8.10 3.80
N ILE A 153 -4.84 8.20 2.51
CA ILE A 153 -4.79 7.02 1.64
C ILE A 153 -3.73 6.03 2.14
N ARG A 154 -2.54 6.47 2.55
CA ARG A 154 -1.53 5.57 3.11
C ARG A 154 -2.03 4.88 4.38
N GLN A 155 -2.69 5.62 5.26
CA GLN A 155 -3.33 5.07 6.46
C GLN A 155 -4.39 4.03 6.10
N VAL A 156 -5.27 4.35 5.17
CA VAL A 156 -6.32 3.43 4.69
C VAL A 156 -5.71 2.17 4.07
N GLN A 157 -4.65 2.30 3.27
CA GLN A 157 -3.94 1.14 2.72
C GLN A 157 -3.36 0.25 3.83
N LEU A 158 -2.81 0.84 4.91
CA LEU A 158 -2.35 0.09 6.07
C LEU A 158 -3.51 -0.63 6.81
N GLU A 159 -4.62 0.04 6.99
CA GLU A 159 -5.81 -0.54 7.63
C GLU A 159 -6.40 -1.72 6.86
N CYS A 160 -6.36 -1.67 5.52
CA CYS A 160 -6.81 -2.76 4.65
C CYS A 160 -6.04 -4.08 4.86
N LEU A 161 -4.81 -4.05 5.41
CA LEU A 161 -4.10 -5.29 5.79
C LEU A 161 -4.87 -6.14 6.79
N LYS A 162 -5.64 -5.52 7.68
CA LYS A 162 -6.45 -6.23 8.69
C LYS A 162 -7.72 -6.85 8.11
N GLU A 163 -8.16 -6.33 6.96
CA GLU A 163 -9.41 -6.74 6.31
C GLU A 163 -9.21 -7.74 5.16
N ILE A 164 -8.00 -7.82 4.63
CA ILE A 164 -7.67 -8.69 3.48
C ILE A 164 -6.81 -9.85 3.96
N PRO A 165 -7.37 -11.06 4.14
CA PRO A 165 -6.59 -12.24 4.48
C PRO A 165 -5.49 -12.50 3.44
N ASN A 166 -4.39 -13.14 3.84
CA ASN A 166 -3.28 -13.49 2.97
C ASN A 166 -2.80 -12.32 2.08
N ALA A 167 -2.73 -11.12 2.69
CA ALA A 167 -2.20 -9.91 2.06
C ALA A 167 -0.86 -9.51 2.67
N GLY A 168 -0.15 -8.63 1.96
CA GLY A 168 1.07 -7.98 2.43
C GLY A 168 1.23 -6.63 1.77
N MET A 169 1.77 -5.66 2.51
CA MET A 169 1.96 -4.30 2.02
C MET A 169 3.44 -3.93 1.98
N VAL A 170 3.85 -3.33 0.89
CA VAL A 170 5.17 -2.72 0.72
C VAL A 170 5.08 -1.23 0.99
N VAL A 171 5.86 -0.75 1.95
CA VAL A 171 6.02 0.68 2.23
C VAL A 171 7.04 1.27 1.29
N THR A 172 6.80 2.52 0.83
CA THR A 172 7.65 3.23 -0.12
C THR A 172 8.07 4.63 0.38
N ALA A 173 7.87 4.90 1.68
CA ALA A 173 8.16 6.19 2.29
C ALA A 173 9.61 6.66 2.11
N ASP A 174 10.55 5.72 2.11
CA ASP A 174 12.00 5.94 1.97
C ASP A 174 12.52 5.99 0.52
N ILE A 175 11.69 5.61 -0.46
CA ILE A 175 12.04 5.53 -1.89
C ILE A 175 11.14 6.38 -2.79
N GLY A 176 10.31 7.22 -2.18
CA GLY A 176 9.50 8.21 -2.88
C GLY A 176 10.33 9.33 -3.51
N ASN A 177 9.68 10.16 -4.29
CA ASN A 177 10.29 11.35 -4.88
C ASN A 177 9.34 12.53 -4.73
N ARG A 178 9.78 13.57 -4.03
CA ARG A 178 8.97 14.74 -3.75
C ARG A 178 8.46 15.46 -5.01
N THR A 179 9.22 15.41 -6.10
CA THR A 179 8.92 16.10 -7.36
C THR A 179 8.41 15.20 -8.48
N CYS A 180 8.36 13.87 -8.26
CA CYS A 180 7.88 12.91 -9.24
C CYS A 180 6.95 11.88 -8.60
N VAL A 181 5.68 11.88 -8.99
CA VAL A 181 4.68 10.92 -8.52
C VAL A 181 4.99 9.47 -8.93
N HIS A 182 5.85 9.30 -9.93
CA HIS A 182 6.35 8.00 -10.38
C HIS A 182 7.85 7.85 -10.02
N PRO A 183 8.20 7.55 -8.75
CA PRO A 183 9.61 7.41 -8.36
C PRO A 183 10.27 6.32 -9.19
N SER A 184 11.52 6.57 -9.59
CA SER A 184 12.26 5.71 -10.52
C SER A 184 12.72 4.40 -9.89
N ASP A 185 12.86 4.32 -8.57
CA ASP A 185 13.30 3.10 -7.88
C ASP A 185 12.22 2.01 -7.84
N LYS A 186 11.91 1.46 -9.01
CA LYS A 186 10.99 0.32 -9.16
C LYS A 186 11.64 -1.01 -8.78
N GLU A 187 12.97 -1.05 -8.74
CA GLU A 187 13.72 -2.23 -8.32
C GLU A 187 13.48 -2.53 -6.84
N SER A 188 13.61 -1.55 -5.96
CA SER A 188 13.33 -1.71 -4.53
C SER A 188 11.88 -2.11 -4.29
N VAL A 189 10.92 -1.51 -4.99
CA VAL A 189 9.51 -1.88 -4.91
C VAL A 189 9.29 -3.35 -5.30
N GLY A 190 9.81 -3.77 -6.45
CA GLY A 190 9.70 -5.14 -6.94
C GLY A 190 10.36 -6.15 -6.00
N LYS A 191 11.55 -5.85 -5.48
CA LYS A 191 12.24 -6.69 -4.49
C LYS A 191 11.45 -6.83 -3.20
N ARG A 192 10.90 -5.73 -2.65
CA ARG A 192 10.07 -5.76 -1.44
C ARG A 192 8.83 -6.63 -1.61
N LEU A 193 8.15 -6.53 -2.75
CA LEU A 193 7.04 -7.43 -3.10
C LEU A 193 7.49 -8.90 -3.17
N ALA A 194 8.66 -9.16 -3.76
CA ALA A 194 9.21 -10.51 -3.88
C ALA A 194 9.60 -11.09 -2.51
N LEU A 195 10.08 -10.29 -1.56
CA LEU A 195 10.36 -10.73 -0.20
C LEU A 195 9.09 -11.19 0.52
N TRP A 196 7.96 -10.48 0.36
CA TRP A 196 6.65 -10.92 0.83
C TRP A 196 6.28 -12.30 0.24
N ALA A 197 6.41 -12.46 -1.08
CA ALA A 197 6.11 -13.73 -1.75
C ALA A 197 7.04 -14.86 -1.25
N LEU A 198 8.34 -14.61 -1.15
CA LEU A 198 9.31 -15.60 -0.66
C LEU A 198 8.97 -16.08 0.76
N ALA A 199 8.70 -15.13 1.67
CA ALA A 199 8.40 -15.46 3.06
C ALA A 199 7.05 -16.15 3.22
N LYS A 200 5.98 -15.60 2.63
CA LYS A 200 4.60 -16.03 2.90
C LYS A 200 4.05 -17.04 1.90
N THR A 201 4.32 -16.88 0.60
CA THR A 201 3.84 -17.80 -0.43
C THR A 201 4.74 -19.01 -0.59
N TYR A 202 6.06 -18.78 -0.59
CA TYR A 202 7.06 -19.84 -0.81
C TYR A 202 7.70 -20.34 0.49
N GLN A 203 7.28 -19.84 1.65
CA GLN A 203 7.67 -20.27 3.00
C GLN A 203 9.19 -20.34 3.21
N ARG A 204 9.92 -19.40 2.61
CA ARG A 204 11.37 -19.29 2.81
C ARG A 204 11.65 -18.67 4.18
N SER A 205 12.02 -19.52 5.15
CA SER A 205 12.36 -19.11 6.53
C SER A 205 13.51 -18.10 6.54
N GLY A 206 13.52 -17.21 7.54
CA GLY A 206 14.58 -16.21 7.70
C GLY A 206 14.56 -15.08 6.66
N THR A 207 13.54 -15.00 5.81
CA THR A 207 13.42 -13.90 4.83
C THR A 207 12.74 -12.70 5.49
N PRO A 208 13.43 -11.56 5.67
CA PRO A 208 12.79 -10.32 6.11
C PRO A 208 11.89 -9.80 4.99
N TYR A 209 10.61 -9.60 5.26
CA TYR A 209 9.62 -9.27 4.22
C TYR A 209 8.86 -7.98 4.48
N SER A 210 8.92 -7.45 5.70
CA SER A 210 8.33 -6.17 6.06
C SER A 210 9.32 -5.34 6.88
N GLY A 211 9.25 -4.03 6.74
CA GLY A 211 9.77 -3.12 7.74
C GLY A 211 8.84 -3.03 8.96
N PRO A 212 9.24 -2.30 10.00
CA PRO A 212 8.43 -2.08 11.18
C PRO A 212 7.07 -1.48 10.82
N LEU A 213 5.99 -2.06 11.35
CA LEU A 213 4.64 -1.50 11.25
C LEU A 213 4.15 -1.14 12.65
N TYR A 214 3.50 0.02 12.77
CA TYR A 214 2.90 0.44 14.02
C TYR A 214 1.95 -0.63 14.56
N LYS A 215 2.17 -1.02 15.82
CA LYS A 215 1.34 -1.99 16.55
C LYS A 215 0.48 -1.29 17.60
N SER A 216 1.12 -0.62 18.54
CA SER A 216 0.46 0.04 19.66
C SER A 216 1.38 1.09 20.29
N PHE A 217 0.84 1.90 21.17
CA PHE A 217 1.65 2.68 22.09
C PHE A 217 1.15 2.54 23.52
N THR A 218 2.04 2.81 24.47
CA THR A 218 1.74 2.94 25.89
C THR A 218 2.30 4.25 26.41
N ILE A 219 1.68 4.78 27.45
CA ILE A 219 2.12 6.02 28.13
C ILE A 219 2.84 5.58 29.42
N ASP A 220 4.06 6.07 29.60
CA ASP A 220 4.84 5.93 30.81
C ASP A 220 5.28 7.31 31.29
N LYS A 221 4.51 7.90 32.18
CA LYS A 221 4.67 9.28 32.68
C LYS A 221 4.73 10.30 31.53
N GLU A 222 5.88 11.00 31.39
CA GLU A 222 6.13 11.99 30.34
C GLU A 222 6.52 11.39 28.98
N LYS A 223 6.48 10.05 28.84
CA LYS A 223 6.94 9.35 27.62
C LYS A 223 5.83 8.58 26.95
N ILE A 224 5.90 8.50 25.63
CA ILE A 224 5.17 7.51 24.86
C ILE A 224 6.15 6.42 24.37
N ILE A 225 5.77 5.17 24.58
CA ILE A 225 6.51 4.01 24.08
C ILE A 225 5.72 3.41 22.93
N VAL A 226 6.29 3.45 21.73
CA VAL A 226 5.68 2.88 20.52
C VAL A 226 6.26 1.50 20.25
N GLU A 227 5.38 0.53 20.07
CA GLU A 227 5.70 -0.84 19.66
C GLU A 227 5.41 -1.08 18.19
N PHE A 228 6.20 -1.93 17.58
CA PHE A 228 6.10 -2.25 16.16
C PHE A 228 6.01 -3.77 15.94
N ASP A 229 5.17 -4.18 15.00
CA ASP A 229 5.24 -5.50 14.39
C ASP A 229 6.43 -5.56 13.42
N TYR A 230 6.97 -6.75 13.19
CA TYR A 230 8.13 -7.00 12.32
C TYR A 230 9.44 -6.33 12.77
N ALA A 231 9.57 -6.07 14.06
CA ALA A 231 10.75 -5.46 14.66
C ALA A 231 11.56 -6.44 15.56
N GLU A 232 11.27 -7.73 15.54
CA GLU A 232 11.85 -8.74 16.42
C GLU A 232 13.37 -8.85 16.32
N MET A 233 13.92 -8.53 15.15
CA MET A 233 15.37 -8.50 14.90
C MET A 233 16.03 -7.18 15.31
N GLY A 234 15.26 -6.24 15.84
CA GLY A 234 15.67 -4.89 16.13
C GLY A 234 15.60 -3.97 14.89
N MET A 235 15.39 -2.69 15.15
CA MET A 235 15.38 -1.61 14.16
C MET A 235 16.72 -0.90 14.13
N THR A 236 17.05 -0.22 13.04
CA THR A 236 18.22 0.65 12.97
C THR A 236 17.86 1.98 12.32
N SER A 237 18.39 3.06 12.88
CA SER A 237 18.35 4.39 12.26
C SER A 237 19.59 4.66 11.39
N TYR A 238 20.50 3.70 11.27
CA TYR A 238 21.81 3.88 10.64
C TYR A 238 22.58 5.09 11.22
N ASP A 239 22.52 5.23 12.55
CA ASP A 239 23.12 6.35 13.31
C ASP A 239 22.58 7.75 12.92
N ARG A 240 21.40 7.79 12.29
CA ARG A 240 20.69 9.05 12.01
C ARG A 240 19.66 9.32 13.10
N GLU A 241 19.34 10.58 13.28
CA GLU A 241 18.22 10.99 14.11
C GLU A 241 16.90 10.40 13.55
N ILE A 242 16.06 9.89 14.45
CA ILE A 242 14.71 9.45 14.10
C ILE A 242 13.79 10.67 14.17
N VAL A 243 13.29 11.10 13.03
CA VAL A 243 12.46 12.30 12.88
C VAL A 243 11.04 11.95 12.43
N GLY A 244 10.14 12.92 12.49
CA GLY A 244 8.77 12.80 11.99
C GLY A 244 7.76 12.33 13.04
N PHE A 245 8.18 12.03 14.26
CA PHE A 245 7.24 11.78 15.35
C PHE A 245 6.79 13.08 16.00
N GLU A 246 5.50 13.16 16.28
CA GLU A 246 4.90 14.20 17.11
C GLU A 246 4.06 13.57 18.21
N ILE A 247 3.99 14.23 19.38
CA ILE A 247 3.14 13.82 20.50
C ILE A 247 2.25 14.99 20.94
N ALA A 248 1.08 14.66 21.47
CA ALA A 248 0.11 15.65 21.94
C ALA A 248 -0.31 15.38 23.39
N GLY A 249 -0.60 16.45 24.13
CA GLY A 249 -1.27 16.43 25.41
C GLY A 249 -2.81 16.42 25.24
N LYS A 250 -3.52 16.61 26.38
CA LYS A 250 -5.00 16.65 26.40
C LYS A 250 -5.61 17.80 25.59
N ASP A 251 -4.81 18.80 25.25
CA ASP A 251 -5.21 19.92 24.39
C ASP A 251 -5.33 19.53 22.90
N GLY A 252 -4.81 18.34 22.52
CA GLY A 252 -4.82 17.85 21.15
C GLY A 252 -3.84 18.55 20.21
N ILE A 253 -2.93 19.38 20.73
CA ILE A 253 -1.91 20.07 19.92
C ILE A 253 -0.68 19.16 19.84
N TYR A 254 -0.27 18.84 18.61
CA TYR A 254 0.89 17.99 18.33
C TYR A 254 2.18 18.81 18.27
N TYR A 255 3.22 18.33 18.95
CA TYR A 255 4.55 18.92 18.97
C TYR A 255 5.61 17.90 18.58
N PRO A 256 6.69 18.32 17.89
CA PRO A 256 7.81 17.42 17.55
C PRO A 256 8.33 16.69 18.77
N ALA A 257 8.56 15.39 18.61
CA ALA A 257 9.06 14.52 19.65
C ALA A 257 10.47 14.02 19.35
N LYS A 258 11.32 14.01 20.39
CA LYS A 258 12.59 13.29 20.36
C LYS A 258 12.30 11.78 20.43
N ALA A 259 12.78 11.06 19.42
CA ALA A 259 12.59 9.62 19.28
C ALA A 259 13.89 8.86 19.53
N VAL A 260 13.84 7.83 20.39
CA VAL A 260 15.00 7.02 20.73
C VAL A 260 14.64 5.54 20.68
N LEU A 261 15.44 4.73 19.98
CA LEU A 261 15.32 3.27 20.00
C LEU A 261 15.69 2.71 21.38
N PHE A 262 14.88 1.79 21.86
CA PHE A 262 15.14 1.12 23.14
C PHE A 262 14.63 -0.33 23.14
N ASP A 263 14.83 -1.05 24.22
CA ASP A 263 14.41 -2.46 24.41
C ASP A 263 14.91 -3.34 23.24
N ASN A 264 16.24 -3.49 23.16
CA ASN A 264 16.93 -4.18 22.07
C ASN A 264 16.56 -3.62 20.67
N LYS A 265 16.23 -2.32 20.61
CA LYS A 265 15.81 -1.62 19.38
C LYS A 265 14.51 -2.14 18.77
N THR A 266 13.62 -2.73 19.58
CA THR A 266 12.30 -3.20 19.12
C THR A 266 11.21 -2.16 19.32
N LYS A 267 11.48 -1.12 20.13
CA LYS A 267 10.55 -0.05 20.49
C LYS A 267 11.19 1.32 20.29
N VAL A 268 10.34 2.33 20.21
CA VAL A 268 10.74 3.74 20.17
C VAL A 268 10.14 4.45 21.37
N THR A 269 10.97 5.15 22.13
CA THR A 269 10.52 6.08 23.17
C THR A 269 10.46 7.49 22.61
N LEU A 270 9.35 8.18 22.86
CA LEU A 270 9.09 9.55 22.43
C LEU A 270 8.97 10.48 23.63
N THR A 271 9.60 11.63 23.57
CA THR A 271 9.51 12.69 24.57
C THR A 271 9.45 14.07 23.91
N SER A 272 8.80 15.03 24.55
CA SER A 272 8.83 16.45 24.15
C SER A 272 8.74 17.33 25.38
N ASP A 273 9.60 18.33 25.46
CA ASP A 273 9.58 19.30 26.58
C ASP A 273 8.29 20.14 26.58
N GLN A 274 7.59 20.19 25.45
CA GLN A 274 6.33 20.91 25.33
C GLN A 274 5.11 20.07 25.74
N VAL A 275 5.28 18.76 25.97
CA VAL A 275 4.18 17.83 26.30
C VAL A 275 4.54 16.95 27.50
N PRO A 276 4.42 17.49 28.74
CA PRO A 276 4.76 16.75 29.95
C PRO A 276 3.78 15.61 30.27
N GLU A 277 2.54 15.70 29.77
CA GLU A 277 1.50 14.67 29.94
C GLU A 277 0.98 14.23 28.55
N PRO A 278 1.72 13.38 27.83
CA PRO A 278 1.32 12.96 26.49
C PRO A 278 0.14 11.99 26.53
N VAL A 279 -0.79 12.15 25.55
CA VAL A 279 -1.94 11.26 25.39
C VAL A 279 -2.09 10.75 23.96
N GLY A 280 -1.34 11.30 23.00
CA GLY A 280 -1.42 10.93 21.60
C GLY A 280 -0.08 10.99 20.88
N VAL A 281 0.06 10.19 19.83
CA VAL A 281 1.24 10.15 18.95
C VAL A 281 0.82 10.16 17.49
N CYS A 282 1.58 10.89 16.68
CA CYS A 282 1.47 10.90 15.24
C CYS A 282 2.86 10.67 14.63
N LEU A 283 2.90 10.05 13.46
CA LEU A 283 4.09 9.95 12.64
C LEU A 283 3.80 10.66 11.31
N LEU A 284 4.50 11.76 11.08
CA LEU A 284 4.40 12.55 9.86
C LEU A 284 5.31 11.98 8.77
N TYR A 285 4.77 11.89 7.56
CA TYR A 285 5.51 11.49 6.35
C TYR A 285 5.42 12.56 5.27
#